data_d6d6614271ec9a1d3049356bc9bc50ae
#
_entry.id   d6d6614271ec9a1d3049356bc9bc50ae
#
_cell.length_a   1.000
_cell.length_b   1.000
_cell.length_c   1.000
_cell.angle_alpha   90.00
_cell.angle_beta   90.00
_cell.angle_gamma   90.00
#
_symmetry.space_group_name_H-M   'P 1'
#
loop_
_entity.id
_entity.type
_entity.pdbx_description
1 polymer ?
#
loop_
_entity_poly.entity_id
_entity_poly.type
_entity_poly.pdbx_seq_one_letter_code
_entity_poly.pdbx_strand_id
1 'polypeptide(L)'
;MKTLLILTPHMSTGGCPQVVAKKVELLKDFYNVIVVEWEMIAWSYVVQRNRVINMIGNKFISLSENKEYDLFNIIEDHKVDYIMIEEFSETFIPTHIMKRLYSKDREYKIFETTHSSHTQPSWKKFLPDKFIFVSPHSLEVFKDMGVPMDLIEYPIDKKTPNKEYNQSLLGLDPEYKHVLNIGLFTWGKNQGYAFEVARLLQDYKIKFHFVGNQASNFVDYWGPIMKTKPDNCIVWGERNDVDSFTQSCDVHLFTSRLELNPLSIKESLEYSKPTMIFNLPTYKGKYDSEENIHYLTGDTIKDSQNLLKILGIKPKELKQPKIRVVHLLMDPNSPEDIPLEKWSSTVSKQEFSISCWENMKHMFFDYVPRYSVVNRTELPYDNCMDPKIINPDKELKNEPPVLTYGHYGAYKAHSQGILENFTDDIDALIIAEGDSFTNLSPQDFYDKVIESYNLSQSLNTKIVSYAGPYYISGIDWWGMSNEVENWIKAPHFLMGTTYMIMKSEREDILNCVHNVAWHSPDFWLAWICHNRLDVLVSKEAIVFQKEGYSVLDYLEK
;
A
#
# COMPACT_ATOMS: atom_id res chain seq x y z
N MET A 1 4.04 -44.03 -29.49
CA MET A 1 4.26 -42.89 -28.60
C MET A 1 3.04 -42.78 -27.74
N LYS A 2 3.20 -42.63 -26.41
CA LYS A 2 2.06 -42.47 -25.48
C LYS A 2 1.41 -41.07 -25.65
N THR A 3 0.13 -41.01 -25.39
CA THR A 3 -0.64 -39.74 -25.49
C THR A 3 -0.78 -39.08 -24.13
N LEU A 4 -0.32 -37.83 -24.05
CA LEU A 4 -0.44 -36.96 -22.87
C LEU A 4 -1.43 -35.82 -23.15
N LEU A 5 -2.49 -35.76 -22.40
CA LEU A 5 -3.42 -34.64 -22.41
C LEU A 5 -3.08 -33.70 -21.26
N ILE A 6 -2.81 -32.43 -21.56
CA ILE A 6 -2.65 -31.37 -20.56
C ILE A 6 -3.97 -30.58 -20.50
N LEU A 7 -4.65 -30.66 -19.35
CA LEU A 7 -5.90 -29.96 -19.10
C LEU A 7 -5.64 -28.74 -18.22
N THR A 8 -5.97 -27.57 -18.69
CA THR A 8 -5.73 -26.29 -18.01
C THR A 8 -7.01 -25.43 -17.93
N PRO A 9 -7.18 -24.63 -16.89
CA PRO A 9 -8.33 -23.72 -16.81
C PRO A 9 -8.45 -22.79 -18.01
N HIS A 10 -7.34 -22.22 -18.44
CA HIS A 10 -7.27 -21.32 -19.61
C HIS A 10 -5.82 -21.21 -20.14
N MET A 11 -5.67 -20.68 -21.35
CA MET A 11 -4.37 -20.41 -21.98
C MET A 11 -4.18 -18.94 -22.35
N SER A 12 -4.73 -18.04 -21.54
CA SER A 12 -4.52 -16.60 -21.65
C SER A 12 -3.17 -16.16 -21.05
N THR A 13 -3.12 -14.99 -20.45
CA THR A 13 -1.92 -14.47 -19.78
C THR A 13 -1.70 -15.08 -18.39
N GLY A 14 -0.47 -15.02 -17.88
CA GLY A 14 -0.11 -15.41 -16.51
C GLY A 14 0.87 -16.57 -16.42
N GLY A 15 1.23 -16.92 -15.17
CA GLY A 15 2.25 -17.94 -14.89
C GLY A 15 1.85 -19.36 -15.31
N CYS A 16 0.61 -19.79 -14.99
CA CYS A 16 0.16 -21.14 -15.33
C CYS A 16 0.17 -21.39 -16.86
N PRO A 17 -0.40 -20.51 -17.72
CA PRO A 17 -0.26 -20.68 -19.18
C PRO A 17 1.17 -20.72 -19.69
N GLN A 18 2.10 -19.94 -19.09
CA GLN A 18 3.52 -20.00 -19.45
C GLN A 18 4.12 -21.36 -19.13
N VAL A 19 3.79 -21.92 -17.96
CA VAL A 19 4.26 -23.24 -17.53
C VAL A 19 3.72 -24.33 -18.47
N VAL A 20 2.44 -24.26 -18.84
CA VAL A 20 1.85 -25.19 -19.83
C VAL A 20 2.59 -25.12 -21.16
N ALA A 21 2.81 -23.93 -21.70
CA ALA A 21 3.57 -23.76 -22.95
C ALA A 21 4.99 -24.34 -22.85
N LYS A 22 5.66 -24.17 -21.70
CA LYS A 22 6.98 -24.74 -21.48
C LYS A 22 6.95 -26.27 -21.34
N LYS A 23 5.95 -26.83 -20.68
CA LYS A 23 5.73 -28.29 -20.63
C LYS A 23 5.53 -28.87 -22.01
N VAL A 24 4.71 -28.22 -22.86
CA VAL A 24 4.54 -28.65 -24.25
C VAL A 24 5.85 -28.64 -25.02
N GLU A 25 6.64 -27.59 -24.89
CA GLU A 25 7.95 -27.48 -25.55
C GLU A 25 8.88 -28.65 -25.14
N LEU A 26 8.91 -29.00 -23.87
CA LEU A 26 9.77 -30.05 -23.34
C LEU A 26 9.27 -31.48 -23.63
N LEU A 27 7.96 -31.68 -23.75
CA LEU A 27 7.35 -33.01 -23.80
C LEU A 27 6.89 -33.44 -25.19
N LYS A 28 6.70 -32.53 -26.16
CA LYS A 28 6.17 -32.82 -27.50
C LYS A 28 6.98 -33.83 -28.32
N ASP A 29 8.26 -33.93 -28.03
CA ASP A 29 9.16 -34.87 -28.74
C ASP A 29 9.15 -36.29 -28.14
N PHE A 30 8.61 -36.45 -26.92
CA PHE A 30 8.52 -37.71 -26.19
C PHE A 30 7.09 -38.27 -26.12
N TYR A 31 6.09 -37.41 -26.20
CA TYR A 31 4.69 -37.76 -26.12
C TYR A 31 3.90 -37.16 -27.29
N ASN A 32 2.79 -37.81 -27.65
CA ASN A 32 1.76 -37.19 -28.44
C ASN A 32 0.99 -36.23 -27.52
N VAL A 33 1.41 -34.95 -27.45
CA VAL A 33 0.85 -33.97 -26.54
C VAL A 33 -0.39 -33.32 -27.12
N ILE A 34 -1.47 -33.31 -26.34
CA ILE A 34 -2.72 -32.58 -26.61
C ILE A 34 -2.90 -31.58 -25.46
N VAL A 35 -3.24 -30.34 -25.78
CA VAL A 35 -3.57 -29.34 -24.79
C VAL A 35 -5.05 -28.98 -24.89
N VAL A 36 -5.74 -29.08 -23.78
CA VAL A 36 -7.17 -28.74 -23.68
C VAL A 36 -7.31 -27.57 -22.71
N GLU A 37 -7.79 -26.44 -23.20
CA GLU A 37 -8.19 -25.35 -22.33
C GLU A 37 -9.68 -25.47 -22.00
N TRP A 38 -10.01 -25.38 -20.71
CA TRP A 38 -11.36 -25.52 -20.19
C TRP A 38 -12.24 -24.34 -20.60
N GLU A 39 -11.68 -23.12 -20.55
CA GLU A 39 -12.42 -21.92 -20.88
C GLU A 39 -11.54 -20.94 -21.64
N MET A 40 -12.03 -20.46 -22.74
CA MET A 40 -11.38 -19.45 -23.55
C MET A 40 -11.59 -18.07 -22.94
N ILE A 41 -10.63 -17.62 -22.13
CA ILE A 41 -10.68 -16.29 -21.52
C ILE A 41 -10.06 -15.26 -22.47
N ALA A 42 -10.74 -14.11 -22.55
CA ALA A 42 -10.36 -12.82 -23.13
C ALA A 42 -9.32 -12.80 -24.25
N TRP A 43 -9.75 -12.34 -25.37
CA TRP A 43 -9.05 -12.21 -26.65
C TRP A 43 -8.07 -11.04 -26.72
N SER A 44 -8.01 -10.17 -25.69
CA SER A 44 -7.25 -8.91 -25.68
C SER A 44 -5.86 -8.99 -25.06
N TYR A 45 -5.43 -10.16 -24.59
CA TYR A 45 -4.18 -10.33 -23.86
C TYR A 45 -3.14 -11.11 -24.67
N VAL A 46 -1.86 -10.91 -24.37
CA VAL A 46 -0.80 -11.74 -24.88
C VAL A 46 -1.02 -13.17 -24.42
N VAL A 47 -1.43 -14.00 -25.33
CA VAL A 47 -1.89 -15.32 -25.02
C VAL A 47 -0.84 -16.37 -25.32
N GLN A 48 -0.56 -17.21 -24.34
CA GLN A 48 0.30 -18.38 -24.52
C GLN A 48 -0.34 -19.42 -25.46
N ARG A 49 -1.63 -19.35 -25.69
CA ARG A 49 -2.38 -20.17 -26.64
C ARG A 49 -1.72 -20.21 -28.02
N ASN A 50 -1.39 -19.04 -28.58
CA ASN A 50 -0.75 -18.98 -29.91
C ASN A 50 0.60 -19.66 -29.93
N ARG A 51 1.39 -19.58 -28.85
CA ARG A 51 2.65 -20.27 -28.71
C ARG A 51 2.46 -21.80 -28.75
N VAL A 52 1.45 -22.31 -28.05
CA VAL A 52 1.14 -23.74 -28.03
C VAL A 52 0.59 -24.20 -29.39
N ILE A 53 -0.33 -23.45 -30.02
CA ILE A 53 -0.84 -23.75 -31.37
C ILE A 53 0.31 -23.86 -32.39
N ASN A 54 1.29 -22.96 -32.31
CA ASN A 54 2.44 -23.00 -33.21
C ASN A 54 3.32 -24.26 -33.00
N MET A 55 3.30 -24.86 -31.82
CA MET A 55 4.09 -26.07 -31.49
C MET A 55 3.37 -27.37 -31.86
N ILE A 56 2.07 -27.45 -31.65
CA ILE A 56 1.30 -28.71 -31.78
C ILE A 56 0.08 -28.66 -32.72
N GLY A 57 -0.20 -27.49 -33.31
CA GLY A 57 -1.27 -27.30 -34.31
C GLY A 57 -2.66 -27.61 -33.75
N ASN A 58 -3.40 -28.46 -34.49
CA ASN A 58 -4.77 -28.86 -34.16
C ASN A 58 -4.90 -29.73 -32.90
N LYS A 59 -3.81 -30.10 -32.25
CA LYS A 59 -3.85 -30.76 -30.96
C LYS A 59 -4.03 -29.79 -29.78
N PHE A 60 -4.11 -28.50 -30.07
CA PHE A 60 -4.62 -27.52 -29.11
C PHE A 60 -6.13 -27.37 -29.30
N ILE A 61 -6.91 -27.58 -28.26
CA ILE A 61 -8.37 -27.61 -28.32
C ILE A 61 -8.94 -26.72 -27.20
N SER A 62 -9.79 -25.77 -27.58
CA SER A 62 -10.63 -25.05 -26.61
C SER A 62 -11.98 -25.76 -26.55
N LEU A 63 -12.47 -26.11 -25.36
CA LEU A 63 -13.75 -26.78 -25.20
C LEU A 63 -14.90 -25.86 -25.57
N SER A 64 -15.94 -26.47 -26.19
CA SER A 64 -17.20 -25.79 -26.47
C SER A 64 -18.08 -25.63 -25.22
N GLU A 65 -19.33 -25.20 -25.39
CA GLU A 65 -20.29 -25.15 -24.29
C GLU A 65 -20.60 -26.55 -23.71
N ASN A 66 -20.54 -27.60 -24.54
CA ASN A 66 -20.72 -28.99 -24.08
C ASN A 66 -19.40 -29.63 -23.63
N LYS A 67 -18.80 -29.03 -22.61
CA LYS A 67 -17.46 -29.39 -22.13
C LYS A 67 -17.28 -30.85 -21.75
N GLU A 68 -18.31 -31.49 -21.19
CA GLU A 68 -18.25 -32.91 -20.85
C GLU A 68 -18.11 -33.81 -22.09
N TYR A 69 -19.01 -33.59 -23.07
CA TYR A 69 -18.97 -34.36 -24.31
C TYR A 69 -17.65 -34.20 -25.06
N ASP A 70 -17.18 -32.98 -25.22
CA ASP A 70 -15.94 -32.68 -25.90
C ASP A 70 -14.73 -33.33 -25.20
N LEU A 71 -14.62 -33.16 -23.86
CA LEU A 71 -13.48 -33.71 -23.09
C LEU A 71 -13.39 -35.23 -23.24
N PHE A 72 -14.51 -35.94 -23.08
CA PHE A 72 -14.49 -37.39 -23.14
C PHE A 72 -14.31 -37.93 -24.55
N ASN A 73 -14.83 -37.28 -25.59
CA ASN A 73 -14.52 -37.62 -26.97
C ASN A 73 -13.01 -37.45 -27.25
N ILE A 74 -12.39 -36.37 -26.79
CA ILE A 74 -10.95 -36.17 -26.95
C ILE A 74 -10.17 -37.30 -26.27
N ILE A 75 -10.56 -37.71 -25.06
CA ILE A 75 -9.91 -38.79 -24.33
C ILE A 75 -10.03 -40.11 -25.08
N GLU A 76 -11.19 -40.45 -25.62
CA GLU A 76 -11.48 -41.70 -26.34
C GLU A 76 -10.81 -41.71 -27.72
N ASP A 77 -11.01 -40.67 -28.55
CA ASP A 77 -10.49 -40.58 -29.92
C ASP A 77 -8.99 -40.63 -29.99
N HIS A 78 -8.32 -40.00 -29.01
CA HIS A 78 -6.86 -39.93 -28.95
C HIS A 78 -6.23 -41.03 -28.10
N LYS A 79 -7.02 -41.91 -27.49
CA LYS A 79 -6.56 -43.00 -26.60
C LYS A 79 -5.54 -42.50 -25.59
N VAL A 80 -6.00 -41.55 -24.74
CA VAL A 80 -5.15 -40.84 -23.79
C VAL A 80 -4.59 -41.81 -22.73
N ASP A 81 -3.26 -41.83 -22.57
CA ASP A 81 -2.57 -42.64 -21.55
C ASP A 81 -2.41 -41.84 -20.22
N TYR A 82 -2.23 -40.52 -20.33
CA TYR A 82 -1.96 -39.64 -19.19
C TYR A 82 -2.75 -38.35 -19.31
N ILE A 83 -3.31 -37.90 -18.20
CA ILE A 83 -3.92 -36.57 -18.05
C ILE A 83 -3.12 -35.80 -17.01
N MET A 84 -2.61 -34.63 -17.39
CA MET A 84 -1.95 -33.68 -16.50
C MET A 84 -2.88 -32.49 -16.32
N ILE A 85 -3.35 -32.27 -15.09
CA ILE A 85 -4.29 -31.20 -14.76
C ILE A 85 -3.50 -30.04 -14.10
N GLU A 86 -3.53 -28.89 -14.76
CA GLU A 86 -2.79 -27.68 -14.36
C GLU A 86 -3.69 -26.73 -13.56
N GLU A 87 -3.84 -26.94 -12.32
CA GLU A 87 -4.63 -26.42 -11.23
C GLU A 87 -5.59 -27.48 -10.71
N PHE A 88 -5.97 -27.38 -9.42
CA PHE A 88 -6.88 -28.38 -8.85
C PHE A 88 -8.20 -28.42 -9.61
N SER A 89 -8.58 -29.65 -10.01
CA SER A 89 -9.79 -29.91 -10.79
C SER A 89 -11.05 -29.32 -10.14
N GLU A 90 -11.14 -29.32 -8.83
CA GLU A 90 -12.27 -28.77 -8.06
C GLU A 90 -12.45 -27.27 -8.24
N THR A 91 -11.44 -26.55 -8.73
CA THR A 91 -11.51 -25.09 -8.92
C THR A 91 -12.20 -24.69 -10.21
N PHE A 92 -12.24 -25.59 -11.22
CA PHE A 92 -12.79 -25.24 -12.53
C PHE A 92 -13.61 -26.34 -13.20
N ILE A 93 -13.55 -27.60 -12.75
CA ILE A 93 -14.31 -28.71 -13.34
C ILE A 93 -15.55 -29.02 -12.48
N PRO A 94 -16.76 -29.06 -13.05
CA PRO A 94 -17.97 -29.45 -12.33
C PRO A 94 -17.89 -30.86 -11.75
N THR A 95 -18.49 -31.05 -10.57
CA THR A 95 -18.41 -32.30 -9.82
C THR A 95 -18.92 -33.53 -10.60
N HIS A 96 -19.92 -33.38 -11.47
CA HIS A 96 -20.45 -34.52 -12.26
C HIS A 96 -19.44 -34.99 -13.30
N ILE A 97 -18.70 -34.08 -13.91
CA ILE A 97 -17.62 -34.41 -14.87
C ILE A 97 -16.43 -35.05 -14.11
N MET A 98 -16.08 -34.53 -12.94
CA MET A 98 -15.03 -35.12 -12.10
C MET A 98 -15.36 -36.55 -11.70
N LYS A 99 -16.61 -36.88 -11.36
CA LYS A 99 -17.03 -38.27 -11.06
C LYS A 99 -16.69 -39.24 -12.18
N ARG A 100 -16.88 -38.83 -13.43
CA ARG A 100 -16.52 -39.64 -14.60
C ARG A 100 -15.01 -39.62 -14.84
N LEU A 101 -14.38 -38.47 -14.77
CA LEU A 101 -12.93 -38.29 -15.03
C LEU A 101 -12.07 -39.10 -14.04
N TYR A 102 -12.46 -39.17 -12.77
CA TYR A 102 -11.78 -39.92 -11.72
C TYR A 102 -12.40 -41.32 -11.46
N SER A 103 -13.16 -41.86 -12.40
CA SER A 103 -13.69 -43.21 -12.31
C SER A 103 -12.60 -44.23 -12.03
N LYS A 104 -12.90 -45.27 -11.24
CA LYS A 104 -11.96 -46.34 -10.95
C LYS A 104 -11.66 -47.20 -12.19
N ASP A 105 -12.57 -47.23 -13.16
CA ASP A 105 -12.49 -48.03 -14.38
C ASP A 105 -11.78 -47.31 -15.52
N ARG A 106 -11.19 -46.09 -15.25
CA ARG A 106 -10.46 -45.34 -16.26
C ARG A 106 -9.18 -46.03 -16.69
N GLU A 107 -8.86 -45.96 -17.97
CA GLU A 107 -7.63 -46.58 -18.54
C GLU A 107 -6.41 -45.63 -18.49
N TYR A 108 -6.58 -44.36 -18.18
CA TYR A 108 -5.53 -43.35 -18.08
C TYR A 108 -5.14 -43.04 -16.63
N LYS A 109 -3.95 -42.48 -16.44
CA LYS A 109 -3.49 -41.96 -15.16
C LYS A 109 -3.61 -40.46 -15.09
N ILE A 110 -3.97 -39.95 -13.91
CA ILE A 110 -4.12 -38.52 -13.65
C ILE A 110 -2.95 -38.03 -12.79
N PHE A 111 -2.28 -36.98 -13.27
CA PHE A 111 -1.34 -36.17 -12.54
C PHE A 111 -1.96 -34.79 -12.33
N GLU A 112 -1.80 -34.24 -11.14
CA GLU A 112 -2.43 -32.97 -10.80
C GLU A 112 -1.47 -32.06 -10.05
N THR A 113 -1.56 -30.77 -10.29
CA THR A 113 -0.79 -29.74 -9.60
C THR A 113 -1.70 -28.61 -9.11
N THR A 114 -1.14 -27.71 -8.32
CA THR A 114 -1.72 -26.39 -8.06
C THR A 114 -0.66 -25.32 -8.19
N HIS A 115 -1.04 -24.19 -8.74
CA HIS A 115 -0.22 -23.01 -8.86
C HIS A 115 -0.61 -21.94 -7.82
N SER A 116 -1.61 -22.25 -6.99
CA SER A 116 -2.17 -21.35 -6.00
C SER A 116 -1.64 -21.61 -4.59
N SER A 117 -1.30 -20.55 -3.86
CA SER A 117 -0.77 -20.61 -2.50
C SER A 117 -1.82 -20.84 -1.41
N HIS A 118 -3.10 -20.69 -1.74
CA HIS A 118 -4.19 -20.77 -0.76
C HIS A 118 -5.02 -22.06 -0.84
N THR A 119 -4.65 -22.98 -1.73
CA THR A 119 -5.31 -24.27 -1.81
C THR A 119 -5.08 -25.09 -0.55
N GLN A 120 -6.15 -25.82 -0.12
CA GLN A 120 -6.13 -26.62 1.10
C GLN A 120 -6.48 -28.09 0.80
N PRO A 121 -5.92 -29.07 1.55
CA PRO A 121 -6.27 -30.47 1.40
C PRO A 121 -7.76 -30.74 1.47
N SER A 122 -8.51 -30.01 2.31
CA SER A 122 -9.96 -30.13 2.47
C SER A 122 -10.77 -29.80 1.21
N TRP A 123 -10.19 -29.12 0.24
CA TRP A 123 -10.84 -28.83 -1.03
C TRP A 123 -10.85 -30.04 -1.97
N LYS A 124 -9.85 -30.94 -1.82
CA LYS A 124 -9.72 -32.14 -2.66
C LYS A 124 -10.77 -33.19 -2.31
N LYS A 125 -11.64 -33.48 -3.25
CA LYS A 125 -12.67 -34.53 -3.17
C LYS A 125 -12.34 -35.72 -4.06
N PHE A 126 -11.55 -35.52 -5.11
CA PHE A 126 -11.14 -36.53 -6.08
C PHE A 126 -9.62 -36.59 -6.10
N LEU A 127 -9.06 -37.76 -5.83
CA LEU A 127 -7.61 -37.93 -5.70
C LEU A 127 -6.99 -38.39 -7.03
N PRO A 128 -5.92 -37.74 -7.50
CA PRO A 128 -5.17 -38.17 -8.67
C PRO A 128 -4.32 -39.42 -8.35
N ASP A 129 -3.72 -40.02 -9.37
CA ASP A 129 -2.72 -41.10 -9.16
C ASP A 129 -1.43 -40.53 -8.55
N LYS A 130 -1.10 -39.26 -8.83
CA LYS A 130 0.04 -38.57 -8.26
C LYS A 130 -0.15 -37.04 -8.30
N PHE A 131 0.31 -36.34 -7.27
CA PHE A 131 0.52 -34.91 -7.32
C PHE A 131 1.92 -34.59 -7.85
N ILE A 132 2.02 -33.56 -8.69
CA ILE A 132 3.29 -32.99 -9.15
C ILE A 132 3.30 -31.53 -8.75
N PHE A 133 3.80 -31.27 -7.55
CA PHE A 133 3.83 -29.92 -7.01
C PHE A 133 5.01 -29.10 -7.53
N VAL A 134 4.83 -27.80 -7.56
CA VAL A 134 5.80 -26.82 -8.05
C VAL A 134 6.55 -26.11 -6.91
N SER A 135 6.15 -26.37 -5.66
CA SER A 135 6.71 -25.73 -4.47
C SER A 135 6.85 -26.71 -3.31
N PRO A 136 7.96 -26.64 -2.54
CA PRO A 136 8.13 -27.42 -1.30
C PRO A 136 6.99 -27.16 -0.30
N HIS A 137 6.43 -25.94 -0.28
CA HIS A 137 5.28 -25.60 0.57
C HIS A 137 4.08 -26.51 0.28
N SER A 138 3.76 -26.74 -0.99
CA SER A 138 2.64 -27.63 -1.36
C SER A 138 2.90 -29.08 -0.91
N LEU A 139 4.12 -29.59 -1.03
CA LEU A 139 4.46 -30.91 -0.50
C LEU A 139 4.15 -31.02 0.99
N GLU A 140 4.53 -30.01 1.77
CA GLU A 140 4.31 -30.02 3.21
C GLU A 140 2.80 -29.90 3.56
N VAL A 141 2.07 -29.06 2.86
CA VAL A 141 0.61 -28.85 3.07
C VAL A 141 -0.18 -30.12 2.77
N PHE A 142 0.22 -30.88 1.73
CA PHE A 142 -0.56 -32.03 1.23
C PHE A 142 0.02 -33.39 1.65
N LYS A 143 1.09 -33.45 2.46
CA LYS A 143 1.82 -34.67 2.83
C LYS A 143 0.97 -35.82 3.37
N ASP A 144 -0.10 -35.50 4.07
CA ASP A 144 -0.98 -36.47 4.75
C ASP A 144 -2.16 -36.95 3.88
N MET A 145 -2.19 -36.58 2.59
CA MET A 145 -3.27 -36.96 1.67
C MET A 145 -3.24 -38.44 1.22
N GLY A 146 -2.15 -39.18 1.50
CA GLY A 146 -1.99 -40.57 1.10
C GLY A 146 -1.84 -40.79 -0.41
N VAL A 147 -1.55 -39.74 -1.17
CA VAL A 147 -1.29 -39.77 -2.62
C VAL A 147 0.20 -39.58 -2.87
N PRO A 148 0.83 -40.35 -3.78
CA PRO A 148 2.21 -40.10 -4.16
C PRO A 148 2.45 -38.67 -4.65
N MET A 149 3.60 -38.07 -4.30
CA MET A 149 3.90 -36.68 -4.63
C MET A 149 5.33 -36.55 -5.16
N ASP A 150 5.49 -35.72 -6.17
CA ASP A 150 6.81 -35.29 -6.65
C ASP A 150 6.90 -33.76 -6.62
N LEU A 151 8.10 -33.22 -6.44
CA LEU A 151 8.41 -31.81 -6.60
C LEU A 151 9.09 -31.60 -7.95
N ILE A 152 8.45 -30.87 -8.84
CA ILE A 152 9.04 -30.45 -10.12
C ILE A 152 8.85 -28.94 -10.24
N GLU A 153 9.91 -28.21 -9.94
CA GLU A 153 9.88 -26.76 -10.06
C GLU A 153 9.86 -26.30 -11.53
N TYR A 154 9.41 -25.07 -11.75
CA TYR A 154 9.36 -24.50 -13.09
C TYR A 154 10.76 -24.41 -13.72
N PRO A 155 10.94 -24.89 -14.95
CA PRO A 155 12.18 -24.69 -15.69
C PRO A 155 12.27 -23.23 -16.16
N ILE A 156 13.45 -22.66 -16.03
CA ILE A 156 13.78 -21.33 -16.54
C ILE A 156 14.80 -21.46 -17.66
N ASP A 157 14.57 -20.72 -18.76
CA ASP A 157 15.51 -20.68 -19.87
C ASP A 157 16.69 -19.77 -19.51
N LYS A 158 17.89 -20.37 -19.56
CA LYS A 158 19.12 -19.59 -19.40
C LYS A 158 19.45 -18.91 -20.72
N LYS A 159 19.49 -17.60 -20.71
CA LYS A 159 19.92 -16.78 -21.84
C LYS A 159 21.20 -16.05 -21.49
N THR A 160 22.01 -15.75 -22.50
CA THR A 160 23.19 -14.92 -22.30
C THR A 160 22.76 -13.48 -21.99
N PRO A 161 23.12 -12.91 -20.82
CA PRO A 161 22.76 -11.56 -20.50
C PRO A 161 23.36 -10.55 -21.48
N ASN A 162 22.55 -9.60 -21.94
CA ASN A 162 23.00 -8.46 -22.74
C ASN A 162 22.24 -7.20 -22.32
N LYS A 163 22.66 -6.64 -21.17
CA LYS A 163 21.98 -5.49 -20.57
C LYS A 163 21.95 -4.28 -21.48
N GLU A 164 23.10 -3.91 -22.06
CA GLU A 164 23.21 -2.69 -22.89
C GLU A 164 22.34 -2.75 -24.14
N TYR A 165 22.36 -3.90 -24.82
CA TYR A 165 21.49 -4.12 -25.99
C TYR A 165 20.03 -4.01 -25.63
N ASN A 166 19.59 -4.66 -24.55
CA ASN A 166 18.20 -4.66 -24.11
C ASN A 166 17.76 -3.28 -23.60
N GLN A 167 18.64 -2.54 -22.91
CA GLN A 167 18.35 -1.16 -22.52
C GLN A 167 18.14 -0.26 -23.75
N SER A 168 18.99 -0.39 -24.74
CA SER A 168 18.82 0.33 -26.01
C SER A 168 17.54 -0.04 -26.74
N LEU A 169 17.21 -1.34 -26.80
CA LEU A 169 15.97 -1.85 -27.40
C LEU A 169 14.71 -1.28 -26.75
N LEU A 170 14.73 -1.15 -25.41
CA LEU A 170 13.63 -0.61 -24.63
C LEU A 170 13.65 0.93 -24.53
N GLY A 171 14.67 1.59 -25.04
CA GLY A 171 14.85 3.05 -24.94
C GLY A 171 15.08 3.52 -23.50
N LEU A 172 15.73 2.71 -22.66
CA LEU A 172 16.03 3.07 -21.27
C LEU A 172 17.25 3.98 -21.20
N ASP A 173 17.14 5.07 -20.47
CA ASP A 173 18.22 6.04 -20.29
C ASP A 173 19.30 5.47 -19.35
N PRO A 174 20.53 5.25 -19.81
CA PRO A 174 21.60 4.67 -19.00
C PRO A 174 22.07 5.55 -17.82
N GLU A 175 21.69 6.83 -17.81
CA GLU A 175 21.96 7.71 -16.67
C GLU A 175 21.10 7.42 -15.44
N TYR A 176 19.99 6.69 -15.62
CA TYR A 176 19.11 6.30 -14.54
C TYR A 176 19.40 4.88 -14.07
N LYS A 177 19.11 4.63 -12.81
CA LYS A 177 18.92 3.28 -12.30
C LYS A 177 17.49 2.83 -12.60
N HIS A 178 17.34 1.56 -12.93
CA HIS A 178 16.07 0.99 -13.37
C HIS A 178 15.60 -0.09 -12.40
N VAL A 179 14.42 0.10 -11.83
CA VAL A 179 13.78 -0.84 -10.91
C VAL A 179 12.58 -1.47 -11.63
N LEU A 180 12.47 -2.79 -11.60
CA LEU A 180 11.44 -3.55 -12.29
C LEU A 180 10.40 -4.06 -11.30
N ASN A 181 9.13 -3.99 -11.66
CA ASN A 181 8.03 -4.70 -11.02
C ASN A 181 7.21 -5.44 -12.07
N ILE A 182 7.07 -6.75 -11.92
CA ILE A 182 6.37 -7.61 -12.89
C ILE A 182 5.13 -8.21 -12.23
N GLY A 183 4.00 -8.08 -12.88
CA GLY A 183 2.77 -8.79 -12.51
C GLY A 183 1.49 -8.12 -12.94
N LEU A 184 0.43 -8.91 -13.03
CA LEU A 184 -0.94 -8.44 -13.21
C LEU A 184 -1.29 -7.47 -12.07
N PHE A 185 -1.89 -6.32 -12.38
CA PHE A 185 -2.27 -5.32 -11.38
C PHE A 185 -3.44 -5.83 -10.53
N THR A 186 -3.11 -6.36 -9.34
CA THR A 186 -4.08 -6.92 -8.39
C THR A 186 -3.69 -6.65 -6.95
N TRP A 187 -4.65 -6.79 -6.04
CA TRP A 187 -4.41 -6.70 -4.59
C TRP A 187 -3.27 -7.61 -4.13
N GLY A 188 -3.21 -8.85 -4.65
CA GLY A 188 -2.17 -9.82 -4.29
C GLY A 188 -0.77 -9.41 -4.75
N LYS A 189 -0.64 -8.70 -5.87
CA LYS A 189 0.64 -8.24 -6.42
C LYS A 189 1.10 -6.91 -5.83
N ASN A 190 0.18 -6.13 -5.23
CA ASN A 190 0.47 -4.98 -4.38
C ASN A 190 1.38 -3.91 -5.03
N GLN A 191 1.11 -3.52 -6.27
CA GLN A 191 1.87 -2.48 -6.98
C GLN A 191 1.78 -1.12 -6.28
N GLY A 192 0.69 -0.87 -5.53
CA GLY A 192 0.54 0.34 -4.72
C GLY A 192 1.72 0.55 -3.77
N TYR A 193 2.19 -0.51 -3.11
CA TYR A 193 3.38 -0.44 -2.27
C TYR A 193 4.64 -0.02 -3.05
N ALA A 194 4.82 -0.56 -4.25
CA ALA A 194 5.95 -0.18 -5.09
C ALA A 194 5.85 1.28 -5.55
N PHE A 195 4.64 1.81 -5.78
CA PHE A 195 4.44 3.23 -6.07
C PHE A 195 4.82 4.12 -4.88
N GLU A 196 4.51 3.71 -3.65
CA GLU A 196 4.90 4.48 -2.46
C GLU A 196 6.43 4.49 -2.28
N VAL A 197 7.10 3.35 -2.46
CA VAL A 197 8.58 3.30 -2.47
C VAL A 197 9.14 4.21 -3.58
N ALA A 198 8.54 4.19 -4.77
CA ALA A 198 8.96 5.04 -5.89
C ALA A 198 8.76 6.54 -5.60
N ARG A 199 7.67 6.89 -4.92
CA ARG A 199 7.35 8.27 -4.51
C ARG A 199 8.42 8.85 -3.61
N LEU A 200 8.91 8.08 -2.63
CA LEU A 200 10.01 8.47 -1.74
C LEU A 200 11.33 8.72 -2.48
N LEU A 201 11.46 8.19 -3.69
CA LEU A 201 12.68 8.24 -4.49
C LEU A 201 12.56 9.12 -5.75
N GLN A 202 11.56 10.00 -5.85
CA GLN A 202 11.34 10.85 -7.03
C GLN A 202 12.52 11.79 -7.32
N ASP A 203 13.21 12.24 -6.27
CA ASP A 203 14.35 13.16 -6.39
C ASP A 203 15.67 12.48 -6.79
N TYR A 204 15.66 11.18 -6.98
CA TYR A 204 16.80 10.40 -7.40
C TYR A 204 16.73 10.07 -8.90
N LYS A 205 17.87 9.84 -9.54
CA LYS A 205 17.92 9.30 -10.91
C LYS A 205 17.53 7.82 -10.92
N ILE A 206 16.26 7.52 -10.56
CA ILE A 206 15.70 6.18 -10.53
C ILE A 206 14.37 6.18 -11.31
N LYS A 207 14.20 5.22 -12.20
CA LYS A 207 12.94 4.94 -12.90
C LYS A 207 12.41 3.58 -12.53
N PHE A 208 11.12 3.51 -12.25
CA PHE A 208 10.41 2.29 -11.92
C PHE A 208 9.58 1.84 -13.12
N HIS A 209 9.76 0.59 -13.52
CA HIS A 209 9.10 -0.01 -14.68
C HIS A 209 8.11 -1.07 -14.22
N PHE A 210 6.85 -0.85 -14.50
CA PHE A 210 5.77 -1.78 -14.18
C PHE A 210 5.33 -2.50 -15.46
N VAL A 211 5.55 -3.81 -15.50
CA VAL A 211 5.21 -4.66 -16.62
C VAL A 211 4.14 -5.65 -16.20
N GLY A 212 2.98 -5.53 -16.76
CA GLY A 212 1.84 -6.41 -16.47
C GLY A 212 0.51 -5.81 -16.89
N ASN A 213 -0.49 -6.66 -16.96
CA ASN A 213 -1.81 -6.31 -17.41
C ASN A 213 -2.60 -5.53 -16.34
N GLN A 214 -3.37 -4.56 -16.81
CA GLN A 214 -4.39 -3.84 -16.03
C GLN A 214 -5.78 -4.38 -16.43
N ALA A 215 -6.07 -5.62 -16.04
CA ALA A 215 -7.32 -6.27 -16.40
C ALA A 215 -8.55 -5.56 -15.82
N SER A 216 -9.63 -5.49 -16.60
CA SER A 216 -10.84 -4.73 -16.24
C SER A 216 -11.53 -5.23 -14.96
N ASN A 217 -11.42 -6.52 -14.66
CA ASN A 217 -11.97 -7.13 -13.44
C ASN A 217 -11.21 -6.72 -12.15
N PHE A 218 -10.11 -5.98 -12.26
CA PHE A 218 -9.36 -5.43 -11.14
C PHE A 218 -9.29 -3.89 -11.17
N VAL A 219 -10.18 -3.24 -11.89
CA VAL A 219 -10.21 -1.77 -12.02
C VAL A 219 -10.35 -1.06 -10.67
N ASP A 220 -11.07 -1.66 -9.73
CA ASP A 220 -11.24 -1.11 -8.38
C ASP A 220 -9.93 -1.07 -7.58
N TYR A 221 -8.96 -1.92 -7.94
CA TYR A 221 -7.62 -1.87 -7.40
C TYR A 221 -6.73 -0.87 -8.14
N TRP A 222 -6.53 -1.08 -9.43
CA TRP A 222 -5.52 -0.31 -10.16
C TRP A 222 -5.99 1.11 -10.53
N GLY A 223 -7.29 1.35 -10.65
CA GLY A 223 -7.83 2.66 -11.02
C GLY A 223 -7.41 3.76 -10.03
N PRO A 224 -7.65 3.61 -8.72
CA PRO A 224 -7.22 4.59 -7.72
C PRO A 224 -5.70 4.81 -7.69
N ILE A 225 -4.90 3.76 -7.66
CA ILE A 225 -3.43 3.89 -7.56
C ILE A 225 -2.81 4.53 -8.81
N MET A 226 -3.42 4.35 -9.99
CA MET A 226 -2.96 5.02 -11.22
C MET A 226 -3.19 6.53 -11.20
N LYS A 227 -4.21 7.02 -10.49
CA LYS A 227 -4.46 8.47 -10.35
C LYS A 227 -3.35 9.18 -9.56
N THR A 228 -2.70 8.45 -8.67
CA THR A 228 -1.63 8.96 -7.80
C THR A 228 -0.25 8.40 -8.18
N LYS A 229 -0.12 7.84 -9.38
CA LYS A 229 1.13 7.27 -9.88
C LYS A 229 2.27 8.30 -9.87
N PRO A 230 3.42 8.02 -9.24
CA PRO A 230 4.57 8.91 -9.26
C PRO A 230 5.15 9.11 -10.67
N ASP A 231 5.75 10.28 -10.92
CA ASP A 231 6.31 10.64 -12.24
C ASP A 231 7.54 9.81 -12.64
N ASN A 232 8.24 9.26 -11.65
CA ASN A 232 9.36 8.33 -11.90
C ASN A 232 8.90 6.90 -12.20
N CYS A 233 7.58 6.62 -12.28
CA CYS A 233 6.99 5.33 -12.59
C CYS A 233 6.46 5.28 -14.03
N ILE A 234 6.86 4.25 -14.76
CA ILE A 234 6.42 3.97 -16.13
C ILE A 234 5.65 2.66 -16.13
N VAL A 235 4.39 2.69 -16.55
CA VAL A 235 3.54 1.49 -16.69
C VAL A 235 3.50 1.11 -18.15
N TRP A 236 4.05 -0.06 -18.48
CA TRP A 236 4.23 -0.56 -19.84
C TRP A 236 3.04 -1.39 -20.33
N GLY A 237 2.12 -1.76 -19.42
CA GLY A 237 1.09 -2.73 -19.72
C GLY A 237 1.65 -4.14 -19.91
N GLU A 238 0.90 -4.99 -20.56
CA GLU A 238 1.31 -6.36 -20.85
C GLU A 238 2.32 -6.41 -21.99
N ARG A 239 3.42 -7.15 -21.78
CA ARG A 239 4.54 -7.26 -22.72
C ARG A 239 4.90 -8.73 -22.93
N ASN A 240 5.38 -9.06 -24.14
CA ASN A 240 5.92 -10.38 -24.47
C ASN A 240 7.47 -10.44 -24.42
N ASP A 241 8.11 -9.30 -24.25
CA ASP A 241 9.56 -9.11 -24.12
C ASP A 241 10.01 -8.85 -22.67
N VAL A 242 9.32 -9.43 -21.68
CA VAL A 242 9.59 -9.28 -20.24
C VAL A 242 11.03 -9.61 -19.88
N ASP A 243 11.61 -10.58 -20.55
CA ASP A 243 13.02 -10.96 -20.41
C ASP A 243 13.99 -9.80 -20.68
N SER A 244 13.69 -8.96 -21.68
CA SER A 244 14.49 -7.75 -21.95
C SER A 244 14.45 -6.76 -20.79
N PHE A 245 13.30 -6.60 -20.12
CA PHE A 245 13.19 -5.77 -18.91
C PHE A 245 14.00 -6.35 -17.77
N THR A 246 13.88 -7.68 -17.52
CA THR A 246 14.62 -8.37 -16.46
C THR A 246 16.12 -8.21 -16.63
N GLN A 247 16.63 -8.33 -17.88
CA GLN A 247 18.05 -8.13 -18.15
C GLN A 247 18.49 -6.67 -18.01
N SER A 248 17.63 -5.71 -18.39
CA SER A 248 17.95 -4.29 -18.43
C SER A 248 17.93 -3.60 -17.08
N CYS A 249 17.03 -4.01 -16.19
CA CYS A 249 16.86 -3.39 -14.89
C CYS A 249 17.97 -3.76 -13.90
N ASP A 250 18.19 -2.89 -12.91
CA ASP A 250 19.22 -3.06 -11.89
C ASP A 250 18.72 -3.88 -10.70
N VAL A 251 17.45 -3.71 -10.34
CA VAL A 251 16.79 -4.38 -9.21
C VAL A 251 15.37 -4.80 -9.61
N HIS A 252 14.94 -5.96 -9.14
CA HIS A 252 13.55 -6.38 -9.20
C HIS A 252 12.87 -6.14 -7.84
N LEU A 253 11.91 -5.21 -7.79
CA LEU A 253 11.09 -4.91 -6.62
C LEU A 253 9.78 -5.69 -6.73
N PHE A 254 9.71 -6.86 -6.11
CA PHE A 254 8.58 -7.79 -6.18
C PHE A 254 7.71 -7.67 -4.92
N THR A 255 6.67 -6.88 -4.98
CA THR A 255 5.84 -6.47 -3.84
C THR A 255 4.66 -7.40 -3.54
N SER A 256 4.58 -8.56 -4.19
CA SER A 256 3.48 -9.50 -4.03
C SER A 256 3.39 -10.05 -2.61
N ARG A 257 2.15 -10.13 -2.10
CA ARG A 257 1.82 -10.70 -0.79
C ARG A 257 1.15 -12.08 -0.88
N LEU A 258 0.89 -12.55 -2.08
CA LEU A 258 0.23 -13.83 -2.32
C LEU A 258 0.91 -14.57 -3.47
N GLU A 259 1.80 -15.51 -3.15
CA GLU A 259 2.59 -16.27 -4.11
C GLU A 259 2.84 -17.70 -3.64
N LEU A 260 3.03 -18.60 -4.59
CA LEU A 260 3.49 -19.95 -4.34
C LEU A 260 4.92 -20.17 -4.86
N ASN A 261 5.11 -19.95 -6.16
CA ASN A 261 6.40 -20.13 -6.84
C ASN A 261 6.50 -19.17 -8.05
N PRO A 262 6.76 -17.88 -7.81
CA PRO A 262 6.74 -16.87 -8.85
C PRO A 262 7.86 -17.04 -9.86
N LEU A 263 7.52 -17.14 -11.14
CA LEU A 263 8.47 -17.23 -12.26
C LEU A 263 9.40 -16.03 -12.31
N SER A 264 8.87 -14.81 -12.12
CA SER A 264 9.63 -13.57 -12.26
C SER A 264 10.77 -13.44 -11.24
N ILE A 265 10.65 -14.02 -10.04
CA ILE A 265 11.76 -14.07 -9.08
C ILE A 265 12.86 -15.01 -9.64
N LYS A 266 12.49 -16.21 -10.11
CA LYS A 266 13.45 -17.16 -10.69
C LYS A 266 14.15 -16.56 -11.91
N GLU A 267 13.42 -15.91 -12.80
CA GLU A 267 13.96 -15.22 -13.98
C GLU A 267 14.95 -14.13 -13.59
N SER A 268 14.66 -13.37 -12.54
CA SER A 268 15.57 -12.34 -12.04
C SER A 268 16.84 -12.93 -11.45
N LEU A 269 16.73 -14.01 -10.69
CA LEU A 269 17.88 -14.71 -10.09
C LEU A 269 18.79 -15.36 -11.16
N GLU A 270 18.22 -15.86 -12.27
CA GLU A 270 19.04 -16.36 -13.40
C GLU A 270 19.96 -15.30 -14.00
N TYR A 271 19.57 -14.04 -13.93
CA TYR A 271 20.41 -12.90 -14.33
C TYR A 271 21.17 -12.27 -13.16
N SER A 272 21.24 -12.95 -12.02
CA SER A 272 21.90 -12.44 -10.80
C SER A 272 21.40 -11.05 -10.40
N LYS A 273 20.11 -10.76 -10.60
CA LYS A 273 19.52 -9.48 -10.25
C LYS A 273 19.15 -9.44 -8.77
N PRO A 274 19.58 -8.43 -8.02
CA PRO A 274 19.05 -8.18 -6.69
C PRO A 274 17.52 -8.11 -6.75
N THR A 275 16.86 -8.84 -5.89
CA THR A 275 15.40 -8.98 -5.89
C THR A 275 14.86 -8.73 -4.49
N MET A 276 14.03 -7.71 -4.33
CA MET A 276 13.38 -7.38 -3.07
C MET A 276 12.01 -8.04 -3.01
N ILE A 277 11.74 -8.84 -1.97
CA ILE A 277 10.51 -9.61 -1.81
C ILE A 277 9.98 -9.55 -0.38
N PHE A 278 8.68 -9.73 -0.18
CA PHE A 278 8.17 -10.03 1.16
C PHE A 278 8.54 -11.45 1.58
N ASN A 279 8.81 -11.65 2.87
CA ASN A 279 9.05 -12.98 3.44
C ASN A 279 7.69 -13.69 3.65
N LEU A 280 7.24 -14.41 2.62
CA LEU A 280 5.98 -15.13 2.68
C LEU A 280 6.15 -16.52 3.31
N PRO A 281 5.14 -17.05 4.02
CA PRO A 281 5.19 -18.41 4.58
C PRO A 281 5.47 -19.49 3.52
N THR A 282 5.03 -19.27 2.27
CA THR A 282 5.28 -20.15 1.12
C THR A 282 6.74 -20.21 0.66
N TYR A 283 7.57 -19.26 1.12
CA TYR A 283 8.99 -19.17 0.78
C TYR A 283 9.92 -19.77 1.83
N LYS A 284 9.37 -20.29 2.93
CA LYS A 284 10.16 -20.85 4.03
C LYS A 284 11.17 -21.88 3.52
N GLY A 285 12.44 -21.64 3.78
CA GLY A 285 13.55 -22.50 3.38
C GLY A 285 13.92 -22.44 1.88
N LYS A 286 13.22 -21.62 1.08
CA LYS A 286 13.43 -21.59 -0.36
C LYS A 286 14.51 -20.62 -0.81
N TYR A 287 14.53 -19.45 -0.19
CA TYR A 287 15.43 -18.35 -0.58
C TYR A 287 16.48 -18.01 0.48
N ASP A 288 16.60 -18.80 1.55
CA ASP A 288 17.46 -18.49 2.70
C ASP A 288 18.96 -18.45 2.35
N SER A 289 19.37 -19.14 1.28
CA SER A 289 20.76 -19.18 0.79
C SER A 289 21.01 -18.30 -0.45
N GLU A 290 20.01 -17.56 -0.92
CA GLU A 290 20.10 -16.77 -2.14
C GLU A 290 20.62 -15.36 -1.85
N GLU A 291 21.88 -15.08 -2.18
CA GLU A 291 22.55 -13.79 -1.91
C GLU A 291 21.86 -12.59 -2.57
N ASN A 292 21.17 -12.79 -3.70
CA ASN A 292 20.46 -11.76 -4.42
C ASN A 292 19.04 -11.51 -3.93
N ILE A 293 18.58 -12.21 -2.88
CA ILE A 293 17.28 -11.97 -2.26
C ILE A 293 17.41 -11.03 -1.07
N HIS A 294 16.59 -9.98 -1.07
CA HIS A 294 16.48 -8.97 -0.02
C HIS A 294 15.05 -8.91 0.47
N TYR A 295 14.85 -9.05 1.77
CA TYR A 295 13.49 -9.05 2.32
C TYR A 295 12.98 -7.63 2.57
N LEU A 296 11.76 -7.36 2.07
CA LEU A 296 11.00 -6.16 2.38
C LEU A 296 10.54 -6.19 3.83
N THR A 297 10.64 -5.06 4.49
CA THR A 297 10.26 -4.88 5.90
C THR A 297 8.76 -4.61 6.08
N GLY A 298 8.11 -4.10 5.02
CA GLY A 298 6.75 -3.58 5.07
C GLY A 298 6.69 -2.09 5.39
N ASP A 299 7.83 -1.48 5.68
CA ASP A 299 8.02 -0.05 5.92
C ASP A 299 8.60 0.58 4.64
N THR A 300 7.82 1.39 3.96
CA THR A 300 8.21 1.97 2.66
C THR A 300 9.44 2.88 2.76
N ILE A 301 9.65 3.53 3.92
CA ILE A 301 10.81 4.39 4.15
C ILE A 301 12.07 3.54 4.28
N LYS A 302 12.04 2.51 5.13
CA LYS A 302 13.17 1.58 5.29
C LYS A 302 13.47 0.85 3.99
N ASP A 303 12.43 0.42 3.28
CA ASP A 303 12.59 -0.31 2.03
C ASP A 303 13.11 0.58 0.89
N SER A 304 12.74 1.87 0.87
CA SER A 304 13.35 2.84 -0.04
C SER A 304 14.85 3.06 0.26
N GLN A 305 15.23 3.13 1.53
CA GLN A 305 16.63 3.23 1.96
C GLN A 305 17.43 1.96 1.60
N ASN A 306 16.83 0.79 1.82
CA ASN A 306 17.43 -0.49 1.42
C ASN A 306 17.62 -0.57 -0.10
N LEU A 307 16.64 -0.10 -0.88
CA LEU A 307 16.73 -0.04 -2.33
C LEU A 307 17.87 0.89 -2.79
N LEU A 308 18.03 2.07 -2.18
CA LEU A 308 19.16 2.95 -2.45
C LEU A 308 20.50 2.25 -2.17
N LYS A 309 20.60 1.55 -1.04
CA LYS A 309 21.80 0.78 -0.68
C LYS A 309 22.13 -0.29 -1.71
N ILE A 310 21.12 -1.06 -2.15
CA ILE A 310 21.27 -2.10 -3.19
C ILE A 310 21.74 -1.47 -4.52
N LEU A 311 21.20 -0.32 -4.89
CA LEU A 311 21.57 0.41 -6.10
C LEU A 311 22.94 1.11 -6.00
N GLY A 312 23.59 1.10 -4.84
CA GLY A 312 24.85 1.80 -4.59
C GLY A 312 24.72 3.33 -4.59
N ILE A 313 23.51 3.83 -4.34
CA ILE A 313 23.20 5.27 -4.29
C ILE A 313 23.27 5.72 -2.83
N LYS A 314 24.10 6.72 -2.57
CA LYS A 314 24.10 7.35 -1.24
C LYS A 314 22.77 8.08 -1.04
N PRO A 315 22.07 7.86 0.09
CA PRO A 315 20.96 8.72 0.45
C PRO A 315 21.39 10.17 0.39
N LYS A 316 20.58 11.02 -0.21
CA LYS A 316 20.78 12.46 -0.04
C LYS A 316 20.73 12.72 1.47
N GLU A 317 21.68 13.48 1.99
CA GLU A 317 21.53 14.00 3.33
C GLU A 317 20.19 14.75 3.35
N LEU A 318 19.21 14.15 4.00
CA LEU A 318 17.94 14.82 4.22
C LEU A 318 18.28 16.05 5.02
N LYS A 319 18.18 17.22 4.38
CA LYS A 319 18.27 18.48 5.11
C LYS A 319 17.23 18.35 6.23
N GLN A 320 17.72 18.36 7.45
CA GLN A 320 16.84 18.27 8.60
C GLN A 320 15.78 19.37 8.46
N PRO A 321 14.48 19.02 8.46
CA PRO A 321 13.46 20.04 8.30
C PRO A 321 13.51 21.02 9.46
N LYS A 322 13.38 22.29 9.16
CA LYS A 322 13.27 23.33 10.19
C LYS A 322 11.84 23.35 10.70
N ILE A 323 11.62 22.71 11.82
CA ILE A 323 10.30 22.59 12.45
C ILE A 323 10.22 23.55 13.63
N ARG A 324 9.22 24.43 13.60
CA ARG A 324 8.91 25.31 14.72
C ARG A 324 7.74 24.76 15.52
N VAL A 325 7.86 24.76 16.84
CA VAL A 325 6.79 24.43 17.78
C VAL A 325 6.29 25.72 18.42
N VAL A 326 5.04 26.05 18.19
CA VAL A 326 4.35 27.15 18.88
C VAL A 326 3.48 26.57 19.98
N HIS A 327 3.85 26.83 21.20
CA HIS A 327 3.13 26.38 22.38
C HIS A 327 2.20 27.50 22.85
N LEU A 328 0.90 27.29 22.73
CA LEU A 328 -0.15 28.26 23.07
C LEU A 328 -0.42 28.21 24.56
N LEU A 329 -0.03 29.26 25.27
CA LEU A 329 -0.14 29.35 26.71
C LEU A 329 -1.11 30.48 27.09
N MET A 330 -1.81 30.31 28.19
CA MET A 330 -2.54 31.42 28.82
C MET A 330 -1.56 32.31 29.57
N ASP A 331 -1.76 33.64 29.46
CA ASP A 331 -1.00 34.58 30.29
C ASP A 331 -1.44 34.43 31.74
N PRO A 332 -0.53 34.07 32.69
CA PRO A 332 -0.86 33.94 34.09
C PRO A 332 -1.29 35.27 34.74
N ASN A 333 -0.98 36.39 34.11
CA ASN A 333 -1.41 37.71 34.55
C ASN A 333 -2.71 38.18 33.86
N SER A 334 -3.33 37.36 33.01
CA SER A 334 -4.61 37.67 32.42
C SER A 334 -5.65 37.83 33.51
N PRO A 335 -6.33 38.96 33.60
CA PRO A 335 -7.31 39.15 34.65
C PRO A 335 -8.50 38.23 34.42
N GLU A 336 -9.05 37.66 35.51
CA GLU A 336 -10.45 37.61 35.72
C GLU A 336 -11.19 36.34 35.55
N ASP A 337 -12.18 36.23 36.38
CA ASP A 337 -13.38 35.38 36.35
C ASP A 337 -13.15 33.84 36.44
N ILE A 338 -11.92 33.38 36.44
CA ILE A 338 -11.59 32.01 36.83
C ILE A 338 -11.25 32.00 38.32
N PRO A 339 -11.94 31.22 39.16
CA PRO A 339 -11.61 31.11 40.57
C PRO A 339 -10.14 30.71 40.78
N LEU A 340 -9.49 31.28 41.77
CA LEU A 340 -8.06 31.12 42.08
C LEU A 340 -7.62 29.63 42.12
N GLU A 341 -8.48 28.75 42.62
CA GLU A 341 -8.25 27.30 42.70
C GLU A 341 -8.17 26.65 41.29
N LYS A 342 -8.93 27.14 40.34
CA LYS A 342 -8.90 26.69 38.94
C LYS A 342 -7.73 27.28 38.19
N TRP A 343 -7.35 28.51 38.48
CA TRP A 343 -6.12 29.12 37.97
C TRP A 343 -4.88 28.31 38.37
N SER A 344 -4.77 27.96 39.65
CA SER A 344 -3.63 27.20 40.16
C SER A 344 -3.50 25.85 39.43
N SER A 345 -4.61 25.17 39.16
CA SER A 345 -4.58 23.92 38.41
C SER A 345 -4.18 24.11 36.92
N THR A 346 -4.61 25.22 36.30
CA THR A 346 -4.27 25.56 34.94
C THR A 346 -2.81 25.98 34.81
N VAL A 347 -2.31 26.80 35.73
CA VAL A 347 -0.89 27.19 35.76
C VAL A 347 -0.01 25.97 35.94
N SER A 348 -0.33 25.07 36.88
CA SER A 348 0.46 23.84 37.10
C SER A 348 0.44 22.89 35.89
N LYS A 349 -0.65 22.84 35.10
CA LYS A 349 -0.73 22.11 33.86
C LYS A 349 0.20 22.71 32.80
N GLN A 350 0.15 24.04 32.65
CA GLN A 350 1.02 24.75 31.73
C GLN A 350 2.49 24.61 32.11
N GLU A 351 2.84 24.73 33.37
CA GLU A 351 4.20 24.52 33.87
C GLU A 351 4.72 23.12 33.53
N PHE A 352 3.89 22.10 33.74
CA PHE A 352 4.21 20.74 33.32
C PHE A 352 4.41 20.61 31.83
N SER A 353 3.49 21.16 31.04
CA SER A 353 3.55 21.16 29.58
C SER A 353 4.79 21.91 29.07
N ILE A 354 5.06 23.12 29.63
CA ILE A 354 6.27 23.90 29.32
C ILE A 354 7.53 23.07 29.58
N SER A 355 7.63 22.43 30.74
CA SER A 355 8.77 21.57 31.06
C SER A 355 8.95 20.44 30.05
N CYS A 356 7.86 19.81 29.59
CA CYS A 356 7.89 18.78 28.57
C CYS A 356 8.46 19.32 27.25
N TRP A 357 7.91 20.42 26.74
CA TRP A 357 8.34 21.00 25.46
C TRP A 357 9.73 21.63 25.52
N GLU A 358 10.11 22.23 26.64
CA GLU A 358 11.46 22.76 26.84
C GLU A 358 12.53 21.67 26.85
N ASN A 359 12.22 20.49 27.36
CA ASN A 359 13.13 19.35 27.27
C ASN A 359 13.36 18.89 25.83
N MET A 360 12.43 19.18 24.93
CA MET A 360 12.52 18.81 23.50
C MET A 360 13.15 19.90 22.62
N LYS A 361 13.20 21.17 23.07
CA LYS A 361 13.71 22.28 22.26
C LYS A 361 15.16 22.09 21.76
N HIS A 362 15.96 21.31 22.48
CA HIS A 362 17.34 21.00 22.09
C HIS A 362 17.44 19.93 21.00
N MET A 363 16.32 19.30 20.63
CA MET A 363 16.23 18.24 19.65
C MET A 363 15.81 18.77 18.28
N PHE A 364 16.39 19.90 17.85
CA PHE A 364 16.16 20.53 16.53
C PHE A 364 14.81 21.22 16.33
N PHE A 365 14.02 21.40 17.38
CA PHE A 365 12.80 22.20 17.31
C PHE A 365 13.09 23.67 17.65
N ASP A 366 12.56 24.58 16.83
CA ASP A 366 12.48 26.00 17.15
C ASP A 366 11.24 26.21 18.06
N TYR A 367 11.44 26.13 19.38
CA TYR A 367 10.36 26.21 20.35
C TYR A 367 10.05 27.65 20.75
N VAL A 368 8.78 28.05 20.53
CA VAL A 368 8.28 29.40 20.80
C VAL A 368 7.08 29.29 21.77
N PRO A 369 7.26 29.63 23.07
CA PRO A 369 6.13 29.80 23.98
C PRO A 369 5.39 31.08 23.61
N ARG A 370 4.08 30.98 23.42
CA ARG A 370 3.23 32.11 23.05
C ARG A 370 2.12 32.28 24.08
N TYR A 371 2.15 33.38 24.81
CA TYR A 371 1.15 33.71 25.81
C TYR A 371 0.02 34.54 25.19
N SER A 372 -1.23 34.14 25.43
CA SER A 372 -2.42 34.82 24.95
C SER A 372 -3.25 35.32 26.09
N VAL A 373 -3.72 36.57 25.95
CA VAL A 373 -4.72 37.19 26.85
C VAL A 373 -6.04 37.13 26.11
N VAL A 374 -7.07 36.56 26.72
CA VAL A 374 -8.44 36.64 26.22
C VAL A 374 -9.12 37.81 26.87
N ASN A 375 -9.40 38.86 26.08
CA ASN A 375 -10.17 40.00 26.54
C ASN A 375 -11.65 39.83 26.16
N ARG A 376 -12.50 39.57 27.16
CA ARG A 376 -13.95 39.37 26.97
C ARG A 376 -14.69 40.57 26.37
N THR A 377 -14.12 41.77 26.44
CA THR A 377 -14.73 42.98 25.92
C THR A 377 -14.52 43.18 24.43
N GLU A 378 -13.68 42.41 23.78
CA GLU A 378 -13.32 42.56 22.37
C GLU A 378 -14.07 41.63 21.42
N LEU A 379 -15.19 41.03 21.85
CA LEU A 379 -15.96 40.15 20.98
C LEU A 379 -16.79 40.98 19.97
N PRO A 380 -16.53 40.85 18.68
CA PRO A 380 -17.40 41.42 17.67
C PRO A 380 -18.59 40.47 17.45
N TYR A 381 -19.66 40.66 18.21
CA TYR A 381 -20.92 39.93 18.03
C TYR A 381 -21.53 40.08 16.63
N ASP A 382 -21.10 41.09 15.87
CA ASP A 382 -21.69 41.44 14.58
C ASP A 382 -21.18 40.61 13.38
N ASN A 383 -20.18 39.74 13.58
CA ASN A 383 -19.54 38.96 12.53
C ASN A 383 -19.64 37.45 12.74
N CYS A 384 -20.73 36.94 13.32
CA CYS A 384 -20.98 35.50 13.34
C CYS A 384 -21.09 34.97 11.91
N MET A 385 -20.38 33.88 11.63
CA MET A 385 -20.42 33.21 10.32
C MET A 385 -21.85 32.87 9.90
N ASP A 386 -22.17 33.11 8.64
CA ASP A 386 -23.37 32.56 8.02
C ASP A 386 -23.30 31.03 8.10
N PRO A 387 -24.20 30.34 8.81
CA PRO A 387 -24.23 28.89 8.91
C PRO A 387 -24.24 28.16 7.56
N LYS A 388 -24.68 28.85 6.49
CA LYS A 388 -24.67 28.33 5.11
C LYS A 388 -23.28 28.08 4.55
N ILE A 389 -22.24 28.74 5.09
CA ILE A 389 -20.85 28.53 4.65
C ILE A 389 -20.28 27.22 5.19
N ILE A 390 -20.77 26.76 6.34
CA ILE A 390 -20.27 25.54 7.01
C ILE A 390 -20.86 24.27 6.41
N ASN A 391 -22.11 24.33 5.95
CA ASN A 391 -22.76 23.17 5.30
C ASN A 391 -23.89 23.65 4.40
N PRO A 392 -23.62 23.93 3.12
CA PRO A 392 -24.63 24.46 2.18
C PRO A 392 -25.82 23.52 1.96
N ASP A 393 -25.71 22.24 2.31
CA ASP A 393 -26.73 21.21 2.10
C ASP A 393 -27.56 20.89 3.35
N LYS A 394 -27.26 21.49 4.50
CA LYS A 394 -28.04 21.32 5.74
C LYS A 394 -28.85 22.57 6.05
N GLU A 395 -30.19 22.45 6.02
CA GLU A 395 -31.06 23.36 6.73
C GLU A 395 -30.75 23.26 8.24
N LEU A 396 -29.90 24.15 8.73
CA LEU A 396 -29.66 24.30 10.16
C LEU A 396 -30.92 24.86 10.76
N LYS A 397 -31.56 24.11 11.66
CA LYS A 397 -32.60 24.62 12.53
C LYS A 397 -32.08 25.87 13.25
N ASN A 398 -32.90 26.90 13.33
CA ASN A 398 -32.66 28.28 13.73
C ASN A 398 -32.04 28.51 15.13
N GLU A 399 -31.07 27.75 15.54
CA GLU A 399 -30.29 28.04 16.75
C GLU A 399 -28.91 28.51 16.33
N PRO A 400 -28.50 29.73 16.68
CA PRO A 400 -27.14 30.19 16.44
C PRO A 400 -26.20 29.27 17.21
N PRO A 401 -25.06 28.85 16.63
CA PRO A 401 -24.03 28.15 17.39
C PRO A 401 -23.62 29.06 18.54
N VAL A 402 -23.76 28.61 19.76
CA VAL A 402 -23.31 29.33 20.95
C VAL A 402 -21.78 29.22 20.96
N LEU A 403 -21.12 30.18 20.30
CA LEU A 403 -19.69 30.36 20.42
C LEU A 403 -19.40 31.02 21.75
N THR A 404 -18.77 30.26 22.65
CA THR A 404 -18.35 30.78 23.93
C THR A 404 -17.10 31.64 23.81
N TYR A 405 -16.85 32.49 24.80
CA TYR A 405 -15.60 33.26 24.89
C TYR A 405 -14.34 32.39 24.86
N GLY A 406 -14.43 31.17 25.40
CA GLY A 406 -13.35 30.22 25.37
C GLY A 406 -13.03 29.73 23.96
N HIS A 407 -14.03 29.41 23.16
CA HIS A 407 -13.84 29.02 21.75
C HIS A 407 -13.18 30.15 20.94
N TYR A 408 -13.60 31.41 21.19
CA TYR A 408 -12.98 32.55 20.54
C TYR A 408 -11.53 32.76 20.95
N GLY A 409 -11.24 32.64 22.25
CA GLY A 409 -9.88 32.73 22.77
C GLY A 409 -8.97 31.66 22.16
N ALA A 410 -9.44 30.42 22.10
CA ALA A 410 -8.71 29.33 21.45
C ALA A 410 -8.48 29.60 19.96
N TYR A 411 -9.53 30.02 19.23
CA TYR A 411 -9.39 30.42 17.82
C TYR A 411 -8.34 31.51 17.63
N LYS A 412 -8.39 32.57 18.44
CA LYS A 412 -7.47 33.70 18.35
C LYS A 412 -6.03 33.27 18.66
N ALA A 413 -5.85 32.41 19.67
CA ALA A 413 -4.54 31.88 20.03
C ALA A 413 -3.93 31.06 18.88
N HIS A 414 -4.69 30.11 18.31
CA HIS A 414 -4.24 29.28 17.19
C HIS A 414 -3.98 30.13 15.93
N SER A 415 -4.92 30.98 15.53
CA SER A 415 -4.79 31.80 14.33
C SER A 415 -3.61 32.76 14.40
N GLN A 416 -3.45 33.47 15.51
CA GLN A 416 -2.30 34.36 15.69
C GLN A 416 -0.99 33.56 15.85
N GLY A 417 -1.02 32.40 16.53
CA GLY A 417 0.13 31.51 16.60
C GLY A 417 0.65 31.13 15.22
N ILE A 418 -0.25 30.81 14.30
CA ILE A 418 0.09 30.49 12.91
C ILE A 418 0.59 31.74 12.17
N LEU A 419 -0.17 32.83 12.19
CA LEU A 419 0.15 34.06 11.46
C LEU A 419 1.52 34.64 11.83
N GLU A 420 1.84 34.64 13.12
CA GLU A 420 3.08 35.22 13.64
C GLU A 420 4.31 34.33 13.45
N ASN A 421 4.12 33.02 13.35
CA ASN A 421 5.22 32.07 13.47
C ASN A 421 5.45 31.17 12.23
N PHE A 422 4.50 31.09 11.30
CA PHE A 422 4.69 30.31 10.08
C PHE A 422 5.39 31.12 8.99
N THR A 423 6.67 31.33 9.15
CA THR A 423 7.52 32.10 8.24
C THR A 423 8.04 31.25 7.07
N ASP A 424 8.51 31.90 6.00
CA ASP A 424 8.96 31.21 4.78
C ASP A 424 10.15 30.29 4.97
N ASP A 425 10.93 30.50 6.03
CA ASP A 425 12.11 29.71 6.36
C ASP A 425 11.80 28.43 7.19
N ILE A 426 10.52 28.23 7.57
CA ILE A 426 10.07 27.07 8.33
C ILE A 426 9.49 26.02 7.37
N ASP A 427 9.90 24.77 7.51
CA ASP A 427 9.44 23.66 6.68
C ASP A 427 8.15 23.01 7.20
N ALA A 428 7.90 23.07 8.52
CA ALA A 428 6.65 22.71 9.16
C ALA A 428 6.45 23.45 10.46
N LEU A 429 5.17 23.71 10.81
CA LEU A 429 4.76 24.37 12.05
C LEU A 429 3.93 23.41 12.90
N ILE A 430 4.38 23.15 14.12
CA ILE A 430 3.60 22.43 15.14
C ILE A 430 2.91 23.47 16.03
N ILE A 431 1.61 23.33 16.20
CA ILE A 431 0.82 24.06 17.20
C ILE A 431 0.52 23.07 18.33
N ALA A 432 0.85 23.46 19.55
CA ALA A 432 0.60 22.69 20.75
C ALA A 432 -0.21 23.51 21.77
N GLU A 433 -1.27 22.95 22.31
CA GLU A 433 -2.06 23.61 23.37
C GLU A 433 -1.36 23.60 24.72
N GLY A 434 -1.73 24.55 25.59
CA GLY A 434 -1.03 24.85 26.84
C GLY A 434 -1.01 23.74 27.89
N ASP A 435 -1.77 22.68 27.70
CA ASP A 435 -1.80 21.48 28.55
C ASP A 435 -1.35 20.21 27.84
N SER A 436 -0.82 20.33 26.63
CA SER A 436 -0.34 19.20 25.83
C SER A 436 1.02 18.71 26.29
N PHE A 437 1.21 17.39 26.34
CA PHE A 437 2.47 16.75 26.71
C PHE A 437 2.63 15.38 26.02
N THR A 438 3.81 14.83 26.05
CA THR A 438 4.08 13.46 25.60
C THR A 438 4.78 12.62 26.67
N ASN A 439 4.53 11.32 26.69
CA ASN A 439 5.22 10.36 27.53
C ASN A 439 6.47 9.77 26.85
N LEU A 440 6.73 10.12 25.60
CA LEU A 440 7.91 9.67 24.87
C LEU A 440 9.17 10.39 25.38
N SER A 441 10.31 9.73 25.24
CA SER A 441 11.58 10.44 25.39
C SER A 441 11.70 11.54 24.33
N PRO A 442 12.48 12.61 24.59
CA PRO A 442 12.71 13.64 23.57
C PRO A 442 13.16 13.09 22.23
N GLN A 443 14.05 12.09 22.21
CA GLN A 443 14.52 11.46 20.98
C GLN A 443 13.39 10.69 20.27
N ASP A 444 12.64 9.85 20.98
CA ASP A 444 11.56 9.07 20.37
C ASP A 444 10.45 9.99 19.83
N PHE A 445 10.15 11.08 20.54
CA PHE A 445 9.19 12.06 20.04
C PHE A 445 9.71 12.75 18.76
N TYR A 446 10.97 13.19 18.76
CA TYR A 446 11.59 13.78 17.58
C TYR A 446 11.56 12.81 16.39
N ASP A 447 11.93 11.55 16.61
CA ASP A 447 11.93 10.53 15.56
C ASP A 447 10.51 10.33 14.99
N LYS A 448 9.48 10.36 15.84
CA LYS A 448 8.07 10.31 15.40
C LYS A 448 7.64 11.54 14.60
N VAL A 449 8.09 12.71 14.99
CA VAL A 449 7.82 13.95 14.23
C VAL A 449 8.50 13.91 12.87
N ILE A 450 9.75 13.48 12.78
CA ILE A 450 10.48 13.34 11.51
C ILE A 450 9.88 12.23 10.64
N GLU A 451 9.50 11.08 11.24
CA GLU A 451 8.77 10.02 10.54
C GLU A 451 7.51 10.58 9.89
N SER A 452 6.67 11.27 10.65
CA SER A 452 5.41 11.83 10.17
C SER A 452 5.61 12.96 9.15
N TYR A 453 6.63 13.79 9.32
CA TYR A 453 6.99 14.83 8.35
C TYR A 453 7.36 14.21 6.99
N ASN A 454 8.25 13.22 6.99
CA ASN A 454 8.69 12.55 5.77
C ASN A 454 7.53 11.78 5.10
N LEU A 455 6.71 11.11 5.90
CA LEU A 455 5.54 10.40 5.43
C LEU A 455 4.51 11.38 4.82
N SER A 456 4.27 12.52 5.49
CA SER A 456 3.44 13.61 4.97
C SER A 456 3.91 14.13 3.62
N GLN A 457 5.21 14.35 3.47
CA GLN A 457 5.80 14.76 2.20
C GLN A 457 5.55 13.71 1.11
N SER A 458 5.76 12.43 1.42
CA SER A 458 5.61 11.33 0.47
C SER A 458 4.16 11.08 0.05
N LEU A 459 3.23 11.19 0.99
CA LEU A 459 1.80 10.97 0.77
C LEU A 459 1.07 12.24 0.29
N ASN A 460 1.79 13.35 0.20
CA ASN A 460 1.22 14.69 -0.07
C ASN A 460 0.10 15.04 0.92
N THR A 461 0.26 14.65 2.19
CA THR A 461 -0.65 15.09 3.25
C THR A 461 -0.23 16.47 3.75
N LYS A 462 -1.16 17.22 4.28
CA LYS A 462 -1.03 18.66 4.55
C LYS A 462 -0.91 18.97 6.03
N ILE A 463 -1.55 18.15 6.83
CA ILE A 463 -1.63 18.27 8.28
C ILE A 463 -1.34 16.91 8.91
N VAL A 464 -0.67 16.91 10.06
CA VAL A 464 -0.45 15.74 10.90
C VAL A 464 -1.05 15.97 12.26
N SER A 465 -1.90 15.07 12.73
CA SER A 465 -2.43 15.08 14.10
C SER A 465 -1.71 14.05 14.97
N TYR A 466 -1.28 14.48 16.14
CA TYR A 466 -0.59 13.64 17.13
C TYR A 466 -1.50 13.16 18.28
N ALA A 467 -2.75 13.59 18.30
CA ALA A 467 -3.70 13.28 19.38
C ALA A 467 -4.25 11.84 19.35
N GLY A 468 -3.98 11.09 18.28
CA GLY A 468 -4.45 9.71 18.12
C GLY A 468 -5.90 9.58 17.66
N PRO A 469 -6.40 8.35 17.45
CA PRO A 469 -7.71 8.09 16.87
C PRO A 469 -8.88 8.23 17.84
N TYR A 470 -8.66 8.63 19.08
CA TYR A 470 -9.69 8.64 20.14
C TYR A 470 -10.96 9.43 19.78
N TYR A 471 -10.86 10.32 18.81
CA TYR A 471 -11.95 11.16 18.33
C TYR A 471 -12.32 10.92 16.87
N ILE A 472 -11.69 9.94 16.25
CA ILE A 472 -11.97 9.54 14.87
C ILE A 472 -12.96 8.34 14.86
N SER A 473 -13.79 8.20 15.87
CA SER A 473 -14.86 7.18 15.90
C SER A 473 -15.86 7.27 14.73
N GLY A 474 -15.66 8.25 13.84
CA GLY A 474 -16.39 8.39 12.61
C GLY A 474 -15.60 8.08 11.34
N ILE A 475 -14.32 7.67 11.42
CA ILE A 475 -13.52 7.35 10.20
C ILE A 475 -14.09 6.13 9.48
N ASP A 476 -14.53 5.11 10.19
CA ASP A 476 -15.21 3.95 9.61
C ASP A 476 -16.54 4.32 8.92
N TRP A 477 -17.10 5.45 9.26
CA TRP A 477 -18.32 5.94 8.62
C TRP A 477 -18.14 6.29 7.15
N TRP A 478 -16.93 6.61 6.72
CA TRP A 478 -16.69 7.16 5.38
C TRP A 478 -15.99 6.17 4.45
N GLY A 479 -15.50 5.03 4.94
CA GLY A 479 -14.78 4.04 4.13
C GLY A 479 -13.54 4.61 3.39
N MET A 480 -13.00 5.76 3.88
CA MET A 480 -11.97 6.53 3.20
C MET A 480 -10.63 6.56 3.95
N SER A 481 -10.50 5.86 5.06
CA SER A 481 -9.23 5.82 5.78
C SER A 481 -8.32 4.75 5.20
N ASN A 482 -7.07 5.11 4.93
CA ASN A 482 -6.02 4.19 4.54
C ASN A 482 -5.00 4.12 5.67
N GLU A 483 -4.77 2.92 6.19
CA GLU A 483 -3.71 2.69 7.16
C GLU A 483 -2.35 2.68 6.48
N VAL A 484 -1.41 3.43 7.04
CA VAL A 484 -0.02 3.47 6.61
C VAL A 484 0.85 3.31 7.85
N GLU A 485 1.28 2.09 8.11
CA GLU A 485 2.11 1.74 9.29
C GLU A 485 1.47 2.15 10.62
N ASN A 486 2.12 3.07 11.34
CA ASN A 486 1.64 3.62 12.63
C ASN A 486 0.68 4.82 12.45
N TRP A 487 0.28 5.09 11.21
CA TRP A 487 -0.50 6.27 10.83
C TRP A 487 -1.75 5.88 10.05
N ILE A 488 -2.70 6.79 10.04
CA ILE A 488 -3.94 6.69 9.27
C ILE A 488 -4.04 7.92 8.39
N LYS A 489 -4.15 7.74 7.08
CA LYS A 489 -4.52 8.83 6.18
C LYS A 489 -6.02 9.04 6.25
N ALA A 490 -6.45 10.19 6.73
CA ALA A 490 -7.84 10.51 7.00
C ALA A 490 -8.30 11.77 6.23
N PRO A 491 -9.59 11.89 5.91
CA PRO A 491 -10.12 13.07 5.25
C PRO A 491 -10.16 14.30 6.17
N HIS A 492 -10.25 14.12 7.48
CA HIS A 492 -10.27 15.18 8.49
C HIS A 492 -9.93 14.62 9.87
N PHE A 493 -9.68 15.50 10.82
CA PHE A 493 -9.54 15.17 12.23
C PHE A 493 -10.33 16.16 13.08
N LEU A 494 -10.71 15.71 14.25
CA LEU A 494 -11.34 16.54 15.28
C LEU A 494 -10.38 16.49 16.48
N MET A 495 -9.77 17.56 16.79
CA MET A 495 -9.02 17.97 17.98
C MET A 495 -7.74 18.73 17.64
N GLY A 496 -7.72 19.98 18.00
CA GLY A 496 -6.61 20.89 17.79
C GLY A 496 -5.52 20.85 18.87
N THR A 497 -5.46 19.81 19.69
CA THR A 497 -4.53 19.75 20.84
C THR A 497 -3.08 19.89 20.44
N THR A 498 -2.67 19.11 19.43
CA THR A 498 -1.32 19.22 18.85
C THR A 498 -1.33 18.69 17.44
N TYR A 499 -0.97 19.54 16.51
CA TYR A 499 -0.93 19.20 15.10
C TYR A 499 0.22 19.90 14.39
N MET A 500 0.70 19.30 13.31
CA MET A 500 1.73 19.87 12.43
C MET A 500 1.11 20.29 11.10
N ILE A 501 1.47 21.47 10.64
CA ILE A 501 1.09 22.02 9.33
C ILE A 501 2.32 22.01 8.44
N MET A 502 2.20 21.44 7.24
CA MET A 502 3.27 21.38 6.26
C MET A 502 3.42 22.71 5.52
N LYS A 503 4.65 23.06 5.15
CA LYS A 503 4.95 24.31 4.41
C LYS A 503 4.14 24.47 3.12
N SER A 504 3.86 23.37 2.44
CA SER A 504 3.05 23.37 1.21
C SER A 504 1.67 24.01 1.39
N GLU A 505 1.13 24.01 2.63
CA GLU A 505 -0.20 24.55 2.96
C GLU A 505 -0.17 25.93 3.58
N ARG A 506 1.03 26.48 3.76
CA ARG A 506 1.20 27.74 4.47
C ARG A 506 0.30 28.85 3.92
N GLU A 507 0.33 29.08 2.60
CA GLU A 507 -0.46 30.16 1.98
C GLU A 507 -1.96 29.94 2.13
N ASP A 508 -2.43 28.72 1.91
CA ASP A 508 -3.84 28.40 2.03
C ASP A 508 -4.35 28.52 3.46
N ILE A 509 -3.55 28.08 4.44
CA ILE A 509 -3.88 28.23 5.86
C ILE A 509 -3.86 29.69 6.28
N LEU A 510 -2.86 30.47 5.88
CA LEU A 510 -2.83 31.90 6.16
C LEU A 510 -4.04 32.61 5.55
N ASN A 511 -4.42 32.28 4.33
CA ASN A 511 -5.63 32.80 3.68
C ASN A 511 -6.91 32.40 4.44
N CYS A 512 -7.00 31.17 4.90
CA CYS A 512 -8.15 30.73 5.71
C CYS A 512 -8.23 31.48 7.04
N VAL A 513 -7.12 31.58 7.75
CA VAL A 513 -7.06 32.29 9.03
C VAL A 513 -7.45 33.77 8.90
N HIS A 514 -7.14 34.40 7.75
CA HIS A 514 -7.55 35.79 7.48
C HIS A 514 -9.02 35.95 7.09
N ASN A 515 -9.60 34.97 6.38
CA ASN A 515 -10.87 35.15 5.69
C ASN A 515 -12.03 34.36 6.32
N VAL A 516 -11.74 33.36 7.16
CA VAL A 516 -12.78 32.57 7.82
C VAL A 516 -13.03 33.12 9.22
N ALA A 517 -14.22 33.73 9.41
CA ALA A 517 -14.63 34.18 10.72
C ALA A 517 -15.02 32.98 11.61
N TRP A 518 -14.44 32.88 12.80
CA TRP A 518 -15.05 32.37 14.01
C TRP A 518 -15.55 30.94 14.09
N HIS A 519 -14.67 29.98 14.32
CA HIS A 519 -15.01 28.66 14.88
C HIS A 519 -13.94 28.20 15.85
N SER A 520 -14.25 27.17 16.66
CA SER A 520 -13.19 26.50 17.40
C SER A 520 -12.11 26.01 16.40
N PRO A 521 -10.84 25.93 16.83
CA PRO A 521 -9.75 25.46 15.96
C PRO A 521 -10.06 24.15 15.26
N ASP A 522 -10.79 23.25 15.94
CA ASP A 522 -11.20 21.95 15.39
C ASP A 522 -12.07 22.08 14.14
N PHE A 523 -12.98 23.05 14.12
CA PHE A 523 -13.90 23.24 13.01
C PHE A 523 -13.22 23.85 11.79
N TRP A 524 -12.39 24.87 11.94
CA TRP A 524 -11.78 25.48 10.76
C TRP A 524 -10.65 24.61 10.20
N LEU A 525 -9.93 23.87 11.03
CA LEU A 525 -8.98 22.85 10.58
C LEU A 525 -9.72 21.71 9.85
N ALA A 526 -10.84 21.24 10.41
CA ALA A 526 -11.68 20.25 9.74
C ALA A 526 -12.24 20.77 8.42
N TRP A 527 -12.60 22.05 8.34
CA TRP A 527 -13.10 22.66 7.11
C TRP A 527 -12.03 22.76 6.01
N ILE A 528 -10.82 23.16 6.36
CA ILE A 528 -9.67 23.15 5.44
C ILE A 528 -9.41 21.74 4.94
N CYS A 529 -9.43 20.74 5.83
CA CYS A 529 -9.18 19.34 5.50
C CYS A 529 -10.35 18.75 4.68
N HIS A 530 -11.59 19.12 4.96
CA HIS A 530 -12.78 18.55 4.30
C HIS A 530 -12.78 18.78 2.78
N ASN A 531 -12.23 19.89 2.33
CA ASN A 531 -12.10 20.17 0.90
C ASN A 531 -10.91 19.49 0.23
N ARG A 532 -9.95 18.87 0.98
CA ARG A 532 -8.67 18.44 0.44
C ARG A 532 -8.18 17.05 0.83
N LEU A 533 -8.86 16.33 1.69
CA LEU A 533 -8.64 14.88 2.00
C LEU A 533 -7.24 14.47 2.50
N ASP A 534 -6.45 15.34 3.15
CA ASP A 534 -5.01 15.09 3.29
C ASP A 534 -4.49 15.27 4.72
N VAL A 535 -5.06 14.55 5.68
CA VAL A 535 -4.60 14.51 7.06
C VAL A 535 -3.94 13.17 7.38
N LEU A 536 -2.81 13.21 8.05
CA LEU A 536 -2.15 12.05 8.64
C LEU A 536 -2.41 12.05 10.16
N VAL A 537 -2.94 10.96 10.69
CA VAL A 537 -3.28 10.82 12.11
C VAL A 537 -2.51 9.63 12.69
N SER A 538 -1.91 9.81 13.86
CA SER A 538 -1.24 8.70 14.56
C SER A 538 -2.24 7.64 15.02
N LYS A 539 -1.93 6.36 14.84
CA LYS A 539 -2.79 5.24 15.32
C LYS A 539 -2.90 5.20 16.84
N GLU A 540 -1.86 5.61 17.52
CA GLU A 540 -1.84 5.77 18.97
C GLU A 540 -1.57 7.22 19.31
N ALA A 541 -2.13 7.71 20.41
CA ALA A 541 -1.86 9.06 20.86
C ALA A 541 -0.37 9.22 21.18
N ILE A 542 0.28 10.16 20.49
CA ILE A 542 1.69 10.54 20.73
C ILE A 542 1.75 11.72 21.69
N VAL A 543 0.76 12.60 21.61
CA VAL A 543 0.57 13.75 22.48
C VAL A 543 -0.76 13.63 23.21
N PHE A 544 -0.75 13.96 24.49
CA PHE A 544 -1.89 13.88 25.40
C PHE A 544 -2.21 15.25 25.97
N GLN A 545 -3.44 15.42 26.42
CA GLN A 545 -3.82 16.54 27.29
C GLN A 545 -3.75 16.09 28.75
N LYS A 546 -3.26 16.96 29.61
CA LYS A 546 -3.25 16.71 31.04
C LYS A 546 -4.66 16.76 31.59
N GLU A 547 -5.11 15.68 32.24
CA GLU A 547 -6.46 15.58 32.80
C GLU A 547 -6.80 16.71 33.76
N GLY A 548 -8.04 17.13 33.76
CA GLY A 548 -8.63 18.16 34.63
C GLY A 548 -9.50 19.12 33.82
N TYR A 549 -10.10 20.11 34.49
CA TYR A 549 -10.98 21.07 33.83
C TYR A 549 -10.29 21.81 32.70
N SER A 550 -10.86 21.73 31.51
CA SER A 550 -10.57 22.67 30.44
C SER A 550 -11.05 24.07 30.85
N VAL A 551 -10.29 25.09 30.48
CA VAL A 551 -10.76 26.48 30.64
C VAL A 551 -12.06 26.70 29.85
N LEU A 552 -12.21 26.01 28.73
CA LEU A 552 -13.42 26.01 27.90
C LEU A 552 -14.63 25.49 28.68
N ASP A 553 -14.51 24.34 29.36
CA ASP A 553 -15.59 23.75 30.16
C ASP A 553 -16.05 24.63 31.33
N TYR A 554 -15.16 25.50 31.78
CA TYR A 554 -15.50 26.44 32.85
C TYR A 554 -16.27 27.66 32.37
N LEU A 555 -15.93 28.13 31.16
CA LEU A 555 -16.54 29.31 30.57
C LEU A 555 -17.90 29.02 29.95
N GLU A 556 -18.24 27.76 29.72
CA GLU A 556 -19.53 27.26 29.20
C GLU A 556 -20.57 27.02 30.32
N LYS A 557 -20.19 26.95 31.59
CA LYS A 557 -21.05 26.80 32.77
C LYS A 557 -21.28 28.13 33.47
#